data_e33629145f54638031865ad40ce1d8ac
#
_entry.id   e33629145f54638031865ad40ce1d8ac
#
_cell.length_a   1.000
_cell.length_b   1.000
_cell.length_c   1.000
_cell.angle_alpha   90.00
_cell.angle_beta   90.00
_cell.angle_gamma   90.00
#
_symmetry.space_group_name_H-M   'P 1'
#
loop_
_entity.id
_entity.type
_entity.pdbx_description
1 polymer ?
#
loop_
_entity_poly.entity_id
_entity_poly.type
_entity_poly.pdbx_seq_one_letter_code
_entity_poly.pdbx_strand_id
1 'polypeptide(L)'
;KTTAEAILTSGPVVPVIVVKKLEHAVPMAKALVAGGVRVLEVTLRTECALEAIRAIAKEVPDAIVGAGTVTNVEQLKAVTEAGAQFAISPGLTESLLKAATEDGTIPLIPGISTVSELMLGMQYGLKEFKFFPAEANGGVKALQAIAGPFGHIRFCPTGGISPANYRDYLA
;
A
#
# COMPACT_ATOMS: atom_id res chain seq x y z
N LYS A 1 -0.20 -14.60 -9.74
CA LYS A 1 -0.07 -13.12 -9.63
C LYS A 1 -0.80 -12.65 -8.38
N THR A 2 -0.13 -11.89 -7.52
CA THR A 2 -0.70 -11.38 -6.27
C THR A 2 -1.76 -10.33 -6.59
N THR A 3 -2.91 -10.39 -5.92
CA THR A 3 -4.00 -9.42 -6.08
C THR A 3 -4.02 -8.42 -4.92
N ALA A 4 -4.61 -7.25 -5.14
CA ALA A 4 -4.79 -6.25 -4.08
C ALA A 4 -5.59 -6.82 -2.90
N GLU A 5 -6.63 -7.60 -3.18
CA GLU A 5 -7.40 -8.27 -2.14
C GLU A 5 -6.55 -9.22 -1.30
N ALA A 6 -5.74 -10.05 -1.94
CA ALA A 6 -4.85 -10.98 -1.23
C ALA A 6 -3.85 -10.23 -0.34
N ILE A 7 -3.34 -9.09 -0.80
CA ILE A 7 -2.42 -8.25 -0.02
C ILE A 7 -3.10 -7.73 1.24
N LEU A 8 -4.27 -7.12 1.11
CA LEU A 8 -4.98 -6.53 2.25
C LEU A 8 -5.56 -7.56 3.22
N THR A 9 -5.73 -8.81 2.78
CA THR A 9 -6.27 -9.87 3.64
C THR A 9 -5.20 -10.82 4.19
N SER A 10 -3.92 -10.61 3.87
CA SER A 10 -2.82 -11.45 4.34
C SER A 10 -2.49 -11.27 5.83
N GLY A 11 -2.98 -10.22 6.46
CA GLY A 11 -2.77 -9.95 7.87
C GLY A 11 -3.40 -8.64 8.28
N PRO A 12 -3.51 -8.37 9.59
CA PRO A 12 -4.19 -7.18 10.08
C PRO A 12 -3.39 -5.89 9.96
N VAL A 13 -2.08 -5.99 9.73
CA VAL A 13 -1.18 -4.83 9.70
C VAL A 13 -0.24 -4.92 8.53
N VAL A 14 -0.09 -3.80 7.81
CA VAL A 14 0.91 -3.61 6.78
C VAL A 14 1.84 -2.49 7.24
N PRO A 15 3.10 -2.79 7.58
CA PRO A 15 4.03 -1.76 8.02
C PRO A 15 4.42 -0.84 6.85
N VAL A 16 4.39 0.46 7.11
CA VAL A 16 4.89 1.49 6.21
C VAL A 16 6.35 1.75 6.58
N ILE A 17 7.26 1.40 5.68
CA ILE A 17 8.67 1.30 5.98
C ILE A 17 9.46 2.37 5.25
N VAL A 18 10.33 3.07 5.98
CA VAL A 18 11.31 4.00 5.42
C VAL A 18 12.70 3.38 5.63
N VAL A 19 13.30 2.89 4.55
CA VAL A 19 14.64 2.30 4.59
C VAL A 19 15.67 3.41 4.40
N LYS A 20 16.35 3.78 5.47
CA LYS A 20 17.37 4.83 5.45
C LYS A 20 18.73 4.35 4.96
N LYS A 21 19.05 3.11 5.22
CA LYS A 21 20.31 2.47 4.80
C LYS A 21 20.01 1.14 4.12
N LEU A 22 20.54 0.95 2.93
CA LEU A 22 20.30 -0.26 2.13
C LEU A 22 20.63 -1.55 2.90
N GLU A 23 21.71 -1.53 3.69
CA GLU A 23 22.16 -2.67 4.48
C GLU A 23 21.15 -3.16 5.53
N HIS A 24 20.18 -2.31 5.89
CA HIS A 24 19.14 -2.67 6.86
C HIS A 24 17.93 -3.35 6.21
N ALA A 25 17.77 -3.29 4.89
CA ALA A 25 16.57 -3.73 4.19
C ALA A 25 16.26 -5.22 4.39
N VAL A 26 17.21 -6.08 4.04
CA VAL A 26 17.03 -7.53 4.12
C VAL A 26 16.93 -8.04 5.56
N PRO A 27 17.78 -7.63 6.51
CA PRO A 27 17.63 -8.04 7.90
C PRO A 27 16.29 -7.65 8.52
N MET A 28 15.82 -6.44 8.22
CA MET A 28 14.53 -5.97 8.69
C MET A 28 13.38 -6.81 8.12
N ALA A 29 13.40 -7.08 6.82
CA ALA A 29 12.38 -7.89 6.16
C ALA A 29 12.34 -9.32 6.74
N LYS A 30 13.49 -9.92 6.96
CA LYS A 30 13.60 -11.25 7.60
C LYS A 30 13.01 -11.23 9.01
N ALA A 31 13.29 -10.19 9.79
CA ALA A 31 12.77 -10.06 11.15
C ALA A 31 11.25 -9.92 11.15
N LEU A 32 10.68 -9.13 10.25
CA LEU A 32 9.23 -8.97 10.13
C LEU A 32 8.54 -10.27 9.73
N VAL A 33 9.09 -10.98 8.75
CA VAL A 33 8.57 -12.28 8.32
C VAL A 33 8.63 -13.29 9.46
N ALA A 34 9.74 -13.34 10.19
CA ALA A 34 9.88 -14.22 11.36
C ALA A 34 8.84 -13.92 12.43
N GLY A 35 8.43 -12.65 12.55
CA GLY A 35 7.38 -12.23 13.47
C GLY A 35 5.96 -12.39 12.94
N GLY A 36 5.79 -12.94 11.72
CA GLY A 36 4.48 -13.19 11.13
C GLY A 36 3.95 -12.09 10.22
N VAL A 37 4.74 -11.04 9.96
CA VAL A 37 4.36 -9.94 9.07
C VAL A 37 5.02 -10.15 7.71
N ARG A 38 4.23 -10.54 6.71
CA ARG A 38 4.72 -10.87 5.37
C ARG A 38 4.57 -9.75 4.35
N VAL A 39 3.54 -8.92 4.47
CA VAL A 39 3.27 -7.82 3.54
C VAL A 39 4.01 -6.58 4.01
N LEU A 40 4.94 -6.10 3.21
CA LEU A 40 5.85 -5.00 3.56
C LEU A 40 5.73 -3.88 2.52
N GLU A 41 5.40 -2.67 2.97
CA GLU A 41 5.34 -1.49 2.13
C GLU A 41 6.61 -0.67 2.30
N VAL A 42 7.52 -0.74 1.32
CA VAL A 42 8.74 0.08 1.30
C VAL A 42 8.46 1.38 0.55
N THR A 43 8.51 2.49 1.25
CA THR A 43 8.17 3.80 0.66
C THR A 43 9.31 4.36 -0.18
N LEU A 44 8.96 5.04 -1.30
CA LEU A 44 9.91 5.74 -2.16
C LEU A 44 10.34 7.09 -1.56
N ARG A 45 10.57 7.12 -0.26
CA ARG A 45 10.92 8.34 0.48
C ARG A 45 12.43 8.49 0.70
N THR A 46 13.22 7.52 0.25
CA THR A 46 14.67 7.53 0.32
C THR A 46 15.29 7.14 -1.01
N GLU A 47 16.55 7.53 -1.23
CA GLU A 47 17.26 7.21 -2.47
C GLU A 47 17.50 5.71 -2.66
N CYS A 48 17.66 4.96 -1.57
CA CYS A 48 17.91 3.53 -1.64
C CYS A 48 16.65 2.66 -1.73
N ALA A 49 15.46 3.26 -1.81
CA ALA A 49 14.20 2.51 -1.75
C ALA A 49 14.07 1.45 -2.86
N LEU A 50 14.38 1.78 -4.11
CA LEU A 50 14.32 0.82 -5.22
C LEU A 50 15.28 -0.35 -5.03
N GLU A 51 16.50 -0.08 -4.61
CA GLU A 51 17.48 -1.12 -4.34
C GLU A 51 17.08 -1.98 -3.14
N ALA A 52 16.47 -1.37 -2.12
CA ALA A 52 15.92 -2.08 -0.98
C ALA A 52 14.82 -3.06 -1.41
N ILE A 53 13.91 -2.62 -2.29
CA ILE A 53 12.86 -3.49 -2.85
C ILE A 53 13.47 -4.65 -3.62
N ARG A 54 14.45 -4.39 -4.49
CA ARG A 54 15.14 -5.44 -5.24
C ARG A 54 15.80 -6.47 -4.33
N ALA A 55 16.49 -6.00 -3.31
CA ALA A 55 17.18 -6.89 -2.37
C ALA A 55 16.19 -7.77 -1.60
N ILE A 56 15.11 -7.20 -1.09
CA ILE A 56 14.08 -7.94 -0.37
C ILE A 56 13.38 -8.95 -1.29
N ALA A 57 13.01 -8.53 -2.49
CA ALA A 57 12.36 -9.40 -3.47
C ALA A 57 13.22 -10.63 -3.82
N LYS A 58 14.52 -10.43 -3.90
CA LYS A 58 15.48 -11.49 -4.25
C LYS A 58 15.84 -12.39 -3.06
N GLU A 59 16.08 -11.80 -1.89
CA GLU A 59 16.68 -12.50 -0.76
C GLU A 59 15.70 -12.94 0.32
N VAL A 60 14.47 -12.42 0.29
CA VAL A 60 13.42 -12.78 1.27
C VAL A 60 12.16 -13.23 0.52
N PRO A 61 12.16 -14.44 -0.06
CA PRO A 61 11.06 -14.91 -0.89
C PRO A 61 9.72 -15.08 -0.13
N ASP A 62 9.76 -15.21 1.19
CA ASP A 62 8.56 -15.32 2.01
C ASP A 62 7.88 -13.96 2.25
N ALA A 63 8.56 -12.86 1.96
CA ALA A 63 7.98 -11.53 2.05
C ALA A 63 7.21 -11.19 0.78
N ILE A 64 6.09 -10.50 0.94
CA ILE A 64 5.36 -9.86 -0.15
C ILE A 64 5.75 -8.38 -0.08
N VAL A 65 6.81 -8.01 -0.77
CA VAL A 65 7.31 -6.65 -0.78
C VAL A 65 6.60 -5.81 -1.83
N GLY A 66 6.14 -4.64 -1.42
CA GLY A 66 5.56 -3.65 -2.31
C GLY A 66 6.15 -2.28 -2.08
N ALA A 67 5.78 -1.33 -2.92
CA ALA A 67 6.25 0.04 -2.87
C ALA A 67 5.16 0.97 -2.39
N GLY A 68 5.50 1.88 -1.48
CA GLY A 68 4.64 2.98 -1.07
C GLY A 68 5.15 4.31 -1.61
N THR A 69 4.35 5.35 -1.46
CA THR A 69 4.64 6.70 -1.95
C THR A 69 4.91 6.74 -3.46
N VAL A 70 4.22 5.89 -4.20
CA VAL A 70 4.24 5.90 -5.67
C VAL A 70 3.32 7.02 -6.13
N THR A 71 3.89 8.05 -6.77
CA THR A 71 3.15 9.28 -7.09
C THR A 71 3.00 9.56 -8.57
N ASN A 72 3.64 8.76 -9.43
CA ASN A 72 3.55 8.91 -10.87
C ASN A 72 3.77 7.59 -11.62
N VAL A 73 3.52 7.61 -12.91
CA VAL A 73 3.60 6.42 -13.77
C VAL A 73 5.03 5.88 -13.89
N GLU A 74 6.03 6.75 -13.96
CA GLU A 74 7.42 6.32 -14.03
C GLU A 74 7.84 5.55 -12.78
N GLN A 75 7.43 6.03 -11.61
CA GLN A 75 7.67 5.31 -10.36
C GLN A 75 6.96 3.96 -10.32
N LEU A 76 5.72 3.88 -10.80
CA LEU A 76 4.98 2.62 -10.88
C LEU A 76 5.72 1.60 -11.73
N LYS A 77 6.24 2.01 -12.88
CA LYS A 77 7.05 1.16 -13.75
C LYS A 77 8.37 0.74 -13.08
N ALA A 78 9.04 1.69 -12.45
CA ALA A 78 10.31 1.42 -11.78
C ALA A 78 10.17 0.40 -10.64
N VAL A 79 9.13 0.50 -9.81
CA VAL A 79 8.93 -0.45 -8.72
C VAL A 79 8.48 -1.82 -9.24
N THR A 80 7.74 -1.87 -10.34
CA THR A 80 7.40 -3.13 -11.00
C THR A 80 8.65 -3.85 -11.47
N GLU A 81 9.57 -3.14 -12.12
CA GLU A 81 10.85 -3.69 -12.57
C GLU A 81 11.76 -4.09 -11.41
N ALA A 82 11.67 -3.41 -10.28
CA ALA A 82 12.43 -3.74 -9.08
C ALA A 82 11.96 -5.02 -8.38
N GLY A 83 10.82 -5.57 -8.77
CA GLY A 83 10.28 -6.81 -8.20
C GLY A 83 9.22 -6.59 -7.13
N ALA A 84 8.71 -5.38 -6.96
CA ALA A 84 7.59 -5.13 -6.08
C ALA A 84 6.36 -5.92 -6.56
N GLN A 85 5.58 -6.45 -5.63
CA GLN A 85 4.38 -7.22 -5.94
C GLN A 85 3.10 -6.38 -5.87
N PHE A 86 3.18 -5.18 -5.32
CA PHE A 86 2.10 -4.21 -5.29
C PHE A 86 2.66 -2.80 -5.15
N ALA A 87 1.83 -1.82 -5.45
CA ALA A 87 2.17 -0.40 -5.27
C ALA A 87 1.04 0.30 -4.52
N ILE A 88 1.41 1.22 -3.65
CA ILE A 88 0.48 2.05 -2.89
C ILE A 88 0.82 3.51 -3.18
N SER A 89 -0.19 4.31 -3.52
CA SER A 89 -0.04 5.75 -3.72
C SER A 89 -0.73 6.51 -2.59
N PRO A 90 -0.20 7.68 -2.18
CA PRO A 90 -0.84 8.47 -1.11
C PRO A 90 -2.17 9.09 -1.53
N GLY A 91 -2.33 9.37 -2.81
CA GLY A 91 -3.56 9.83 -3.44
C GLY A 91 -3.75 9.11 -4.76
N LEU A 92 -4.64 9.62 -5.62
CA LEU A 92 -4.81 9.05 -6.94
C LEU A 92 -4.86 10.13 -8.00
N THR A 93 -4.42 9.76 -9.22
CA THR A 93 -4.55 10.56 -10.42
C THR A 93 -5.06 9.68 -11.55
N GLU A 94 -5.70 10.28 -12.54
CA GLU A 94 -6.21 9.50 -13.67
C GLU A 94 -5.08 8.77 -14.42
N SER A 95 -3.95 9.43 -14.61
CA SER A 95 -2.79 8.82 -15.30
C SER A 95 -2.28 7.59 -14.54
N LEU A 96 -2.21 7.66 -13.23
CA LEU A 96 -1.76 6.55 -12.40
C LEU A 96 -2.77 5.39 -12.42
N LEU A 97 -4.06 5.71 -12.29
CA LEU A 97 -5.14 4.72 -12.38
C LEU A 97 -5.16 4.01 -13.72
N LYS A 98 -5.00 4.77 -14.81
CA LYS A 98 -4.96 4.22 -16.16
C LYS A 98 -3.77 3.29 -16.33
N ALA A 99 -2.59 3.71 -15.93
CA ALA A 99 -1.38 2.87 -16.01
C ALA A 99 -1.51 1.58 -15.19
N ALA A 100 -2.15 1.65 -14.03
CA ALA A 100 -2.33 0.50 -13.14
C ALA A 100 -3.30 -0.56 -13.72
N THR A 101 -4.15 -0.19 -14.67
CA THR A 101 -5.07 -1.12 -15.34
C THR A 101 -4.49 -1.70 -16.62
N GLU A 102 -3.31 -1.25 -17.05
CA GLU A 102 -2.62 -1.76 -18.23
C GLU A 102 -1.88 -3.07 -17.90
N ASP A 103 -1.63 -3.87 -18.95
CA ASP A 103 -0.87 -5.10 -18.80
C ASP A 103 0.59 -4.82 -18.42
N GLY A 104 1.14 -5.71 -17.60
CA GLY A 104 2.55 -5.65 -17.21
C GLY A 104 2.84 -4.83 -15.96
N THR A 105 1.83 -4.23 -15.33
CA THR A 105 1.99 -3.57 -14.04
C THR A 105 1.53 -4.47 -12.88
N ILE A 106 1.95 -4.09 -11.68
CA ILE A 106 1.50 -4.71 -10.44
C ILE A 106 0.21 -4.04 -9.94
N PRO A 107 -0.55 -4.69 -9.04
CA PRO A 107 -1.73 -4.07 -8.46
C PRO A 107 -1.40 -2.74 -7.77
N LEU A 108 -2.24 -1.74 -7.99
CA LEU A 108 -2.19 -0.46 -7.30
C LEU A 108 -3.29 -0.40 -6.25
N ILE A 109 -2.93 0.03 -5.05
CA ILE A 109 -3.87 0.38 -3.99
C ILE A 109 -3.75 1.89 -3.78
N PRO A 110 -4.62 2.69 -4.42
CA PRO A 110 -4.49 4.14 -4.36
C PRO A 110 -5.10 4.73 -3.08
N GLY A 111 -4.52 5.83 -2.66
CA GLY A 111 -5.04 6.59 -1.53
C GLY A 111 -6.24 7.45 -1.90
N ILE A 112 -7.20 7.54 -0.99
CA ILE A 112 -8.33 8.45 -1.08
C ILE A 112 -8.56 9.11 0.28
N SER A 113 -9.19 10.28 0.26
CA SER A 113 -9.65 10.95 1.46
C SER A 113 -11.09 11.46 1.31
N THR A 114 -11.68 11.38 0.12
CA THR A 114 -13.03 11.83 -0.18
C THR A 114 -13.82 10.78 -0.97
N VAL A 115 -15.13 10.89 -0.92
CA VAL A 115 -16.03 10.01 -1.68
C VAL A 115 -15.85 10.19 -3.19
N SER A 116 -15.58 11.40 -3.67
CA SER A 116 -15.36 11.65 -5.09
C SER A 116 -14.13 10.92 -5.62
N GLU A 117 -13.04 10.93 -4.85
CA GLU A 117 -11.84 10.19 -5.20
C GLU A 117 -12.08 8.68 -5.22
N LEU A 118 -12.83 8.18 -4.23
CA LEU A 118 -13.22 6.77 -4.19
C LEU A 118 -14.03 6.38 -5.44
N MET A 119 -15.01 7.17 -5.81
CA MET A 119 -15.82 6.92 -7.01
C MET A 119 -14.99 6.91 -8.27
N LEU A 120 -14.00 7.82 -8.39
CA LEU A 120 -13.09 7.84 -9.53
C LEU A 120 -12.27 6.54 -9.61
N GLY A 121 -11.71 6.09 -8.50
CA GLY A 121 -10.99 4.83 -8.46
C GLY A 121 -11.85 3.62 -8.83
N MET A 122 -13.11 3.62 -8.40
CA MET A 122 -14.06 2.57 -8.74
C MET A 122 -14.37 2.51 -10.23
N GLN A 123 -14.34 3.64 -10.93
CA GLN A 123 -14.52 3.66 -12.40
C GLN A 123 -13.44 2.91 -13.14
N TYR A 124 -12.26 2.77 -12.55
CA TYR A 124 -11.16 1.97 -13.09
C TYR A 124 -11.18 0.50 -12.61
N GLY A 125 -12.25 0.09 -11.93
CA GLY A 125 -12.42 -1.29 -11.49
C GLY A 125 -11.77 -1.63 -10.17
N LEU A 126 -11.25 -0.65 -9.44
CA LEU A 126 -10.57 -0.88 -8.16
C LEU A 126 -11.58 -1.08 -7.03
N LYS A 127 -11.23 -1.93 -6.07
CA LYS A 127 -12.06 -2.25 -4.90
C LYS A 127 -11.28 -2.14 -3.59
N GLU A 128 -9.96 -1.96 -3.66
CA GLU A 128 -9.07 -1.82 -2.52
C GLU A 128 -8.41 -0.45 -2.55
N PHE A 129 -8.53 0.28 -1.44
CA PHE A 129 -8.05 1.66 -1.34
C PHE A 129 -7.33 1.89 -0.01
N LYS A 130 -6.36 2.79 -0.04
CA LYS A 130 -5.76 3.36 1.15
C LYS A 130 -6.60 4.56 1.58
N PHE A 131 -6.96 4.65 2.86
CA PHE A 131 -7.57 5.84 3.42
C PHE A 131 -6.48 6.65 4.11
N PHE A 132 -6.13 7.81 3.57
CA PHE A 132 -4.96 8.57 3.99
C PHE A 132 -5.16 10.08 3.85
N PRO A 133 -4.68 10.89 4.79
CA PRO A 133 -4.18 10.51 6.12
C PRO A 133 -5.34 10.24 7.09
N ALA A 134 -5.43 9.03 7.62
CA ALA A 134 -6.62 8.53 8.31
C ALA A 134 -7.02 9.39 9.51
N GLU A 135 -6.14 9.55 10.50
CA GLU A 135 -6.49 10.33 11.71
C GLU A 135 -6.75 11.80 11.40
N ALA A 136 -5.92 12.40 10.53
CA ALA A 136 -6.08 13.81 10.15
C ALA A 136 -7.38 14.08 9.37
N ASN A 137 -7.91 13.07 8.68
CA ASN A 137 -9.13 13.18 7.87
C ASN A 137 -10.40 12.67 8.60
N GLY A 138 -10.38 12.62 9.91
CA GLY A 138 -11.54 12.32 10.73
C GLY A 138 -11.58 10.90 11.32
N GLY A 139 -10.55 10.08 11.10
CA GLY A 139 -10.37 8.80 11.75
C GLY A 139 -11.44 7.76 11.43
N VAL A 140 -11.68 6.88 12.38
CA VAL A 140 -12.67 5.78 12.27
C VAL A 140 -14.06 6.30 11.92
N LYS A 141 -14.47 7.40 12.53
CA LYS A 141 -15.81 7.98 12.30
C LYS A 141 -16.00 8.41 10.85
N ALA A 142 -15.00 9.08 10.28
CA ALA A 142 -15.04 9.49 8.88
C ALA A 142 -15.03 8.28 7.94
N LEU A 143 -14.19 7.30 8.22
CA LEU A 143 -14.10 6.09 7.41
C LEU A 143 -15.41 5.30 7.42
N GLN A 144 -16.05 5.15 8.57
CA GLN A 144 -17.34 4.49 8.69
C GLN A 144 -18.43 5.21 7.87
N ALA A 145 -18.42 6.54 7.91
CA ALA A 145 -19.38 7.35 7.14
C ALA A 145 -19.16 7.21 5.63
N ILE A 146 -17.89 7.20 5.19
CA ILE A 146 -17.55 7.02 3.77
C ILE A 146 -17.91 5.60 3.32
N ALA A 147 -17.59 4.59 4.12
CA ALA A 147 -17.80 3.19 3.76
C ALA A 147 -19.29 2.80 3.68
N GLY A 148 -20.19 3.54 4.32
CA GLY A 148 -21.61 3.20 4.36
C GLY A 148 -22.22 2.85 3.01
N PRO A 149 -22.10 3.70 1.96
CA PRO A 149 -22.63 3.40 0.63
C PRO A 149 -21.82 2.34 -0.15
N PHE A 150 -20.65 1.95 0.31
CA PHE A 150 -19.69 1.16 -0.46
C PHE A 150 -19.29 -0.14 0.25
N GLY A 151 -20.27 -0.97 0.60
CA GLY A 151 -20.07 -2.19 1.38
C GLY A 151 -19.15 -3.24 0.78
N HIS A 152 -18.85 -3.14 -0.52
CA HIS A 152 -17.98 -4.07 -1.23
C HIS A 152 -16.52 -3.55 -1.35
N ILE A 153 -16.24 -2.35 -0.86
CA ILE A 153 -14.92 -1.73 -0.91
C ILE A 153 -14.13 -2.08 0.36
N ARG A 154 -12.84 -2.37 0.20
CA ARG A 154 -11.91 -2.59 1.31
C ARG A 154 -11.00 -1.39 1.47
N PHE A 155 -10.75 -1.02 2.72
CA PHE A 155 -9.88 0.11 3.05
C PHE A 155 -8.69 -0.33 3.87
N CYS A 156 -7.54 0.30 3.60
CA CYS A 156 -6.36 0.22 4.42
C CYS A 156 -6.10 1.59 5.03
N PRO A 157 -6.58 1.85 6.25
CA PRO A 157 -6.35 3.14 6.91
C PRO A 157 -4.87 3.34 7.20
N THR A 158 -4.36 4.52 6.87
CA THR A 158 -2.95 4.87 7.03
C THR A 158 -2.81 6.30 7.50
N GLY A 159 -1.90 6.53 8.42
CA GLY A 159 -1.63 7.85 9.00
C GLY A 159 -2.23 8.02 10.38
N GLY A 160 -1.36 8.09 11.39
CA GLY A 160 -1.74 8.22 12.77
C GLY A 160 -2.25 6.94 13.44
N ILE A 161 -2.10 5.79 12.78
CA ILE A 161 -2.45 4.49 13.35
C ILE A 161 -1.41 4.09 14.39
N SER A 162 -1.86 3.66 15.56
CA SER A 162 -1.01 3.36 16.70
C SER A 162 -1.56 2.16 17.49
N PRO A 163 -0.81 1.64 18.47
CA PRO A 163 -1.34 0.62 19.40
C PRO A 163 -2.60 1.06 20.12
N ALA A 164 -2.79 2.38 20.30
CA ALA A 164 -3.95 2.91 21.02
C ALA A 164 -5.24 2.87 20.20
N ASN A 165 -5.17 2.91 18.86
CA ASN A 165 -6.35 3.08 18.01
C ASN A 165 -6.54 2.01 16.92
N TYR A 166 -5.54 1.16 16.65
CA TYR A 166 -5.61 0.24 15.50
C TYR A 166 -6.79 -0.73 15.58
N ARG A 167 -7.19 -1.13 16.79
CA ARG A 167 -8.31 -2.06 16.98
C ARG A 167 -9.64 -1.48 16.53
N ASP A 168 -9.84 -0.17 16.72
CA ASP A 168 -11.05 0.51 16.29
C ASP A 168 -11.18 0.51 14.77
N TYR A 169 -10.05 0.57 14.07
CA TYR A 169 -10.01 0.47 12.61
C TYR A 169 -10.27 -0.95 12.09
N LEU A 170 -9.91 -1.96 12.86
CA LEU A 170 -10.15 -3.36 12.49
C LEU A 170 -11.58 -3.82 12.79
N ALA A 171 -12.25 -3.09 13.65
CA ALA A 171 -13.67 -3.36 13.94
C ALA A 171 -14.60 -2.85 12.80
#